data_5b03af7c59b52f4cef5fb556c5e80f19
#
_entry.id   5b03af7c59b52f4cef5fb556c5e80f19
#
_cell.length_a   1.000
_cell.length_b   1.000
_cell.length_c   1.000
_cell.angle_alpha   90.00
_cell.angle_beta   90.00
_cell.angle_gamma   90.00
#
_symmetry.space_group_name_H-M   'P 1'
#
loop_
_entity.id
_entity.type
_entity.pdbx_description
1 polymer ?
#
loop_
_entity_poly.entity_id
_entity_poly.type
_entity_poly.pdbx_seq_one_letter_code
_entity_poly.pdbx_strand_id
1 'polypeptide(L)'
;MPIVPIPADSQPPAALPPAPVSTSAKITEEPVIWLHRWNPALMSFRLRRDPGYIFVPGQFARIGLVKNNGETIWRAYSIVSAPHELFLEFFLLVVPTGEFSSCVGRFNIGDTMQVEQMPQGFLTVDRFRQPGREQDLWLIATGTGLAPYISMLRDDAVWKRFGNIVLVLSVRERHDLGYTEELEKLAADHVREGMAKFHFVKTLTRDTLHGALHGRINTLLESGALEDSAGVMLSDARSRFMLCGNPEMVETMRKLLKGRGFRMNRKLEPGHIIVENYW
;
A
#
# COMPACT_ATOMS: atom_id res chain seq x y z
N MET A 1 9.12 6.56 31.28
CA MET A 1 8.72 7.86 30.72
C MET A 1 7.24 7.77 30.38
N PRO A 2 6.39 8.72 30.77
CA PRO A 2 4.95 8.66 30.50
C PRO A 2 4.70 8.81 29.00
N ILE A 3 3.84 7.95 28.47
CA ILE A 3 3.33 7.97 27.10
C ILE A 3 2.46 9.22 26.99
N VAL A 4 2.87 10.20 26.20
CA VAL A 4 2.05 11.34 25.86
C VAL A 4 0.92 10.86 24.93
N PRO A 5 -0.37 11.04 25.26
CA PRO A 5 -1.46 10.65 24.37
C PRO A 5 -1.41 11.49 23.09
N ILE A 6 -1.49 10.79 21.95
CA ILE A 6 -1.61 11.41 20.63
C ILE A 6 -2.98 12.09 20.56
N PRO A 7 -3.07 13.40 20.23
CA PRO A 7 -4.37 14.04 20.07
C PRO A 7 -5.13 13.46 18.88
N ALA A 8 -6.37 13.05 19.13
CA ALA A 8 -7.28 12.43 18.18
C ALA A 8 -7.94 13.40 17.18
N ASP A 9 -7.47 14.65 17.06
CA ASP A 9 -8.09 15.68 16.21
C ASP A 9 -7.04 16.38 15.34
N SER A 10 -6.75 15.79 14.17
CA SER A 10 -6.34 16.58 13.02
C SER A 10 -7.52 16.66 12.05
N GLN A 11 -8.36 17.68 12.20
CA GLN A 11 -9.30 18.05 11.15
C GLN A 11 -8.54 18.18 9.82
N PRO A 12 -9.09 17.69 8.70
CA PRO A 12 -8.47 17.92 7.41
C PRO A 12 -8.35 19.45 7.21
N PRO A 13 -7.19 19.95 6.73
CA PRO A 13 -7.02 21.37 6.48
C PRO A 13 -8.09 21.83 5.49
N ALA A 14 -8.56 23.07 5.68
CA ALA A 14 -9.51 23.73 4.81
C ALA A 14 -9.08 23.55 3.34
N ALA A 15 -10.04 23.35 2.44
CA ALA A 15 -9.81 23.09 1.03
C ALA A 15 -8.81 24.11 0.45
N LEU A 16 -7.63 23.64 0.07
CA LEU A 16 -6.64 24.46 -0.64
C LEU A 16 -7.22 24.83 -2.02
N PRO A 17 -6.99 26.07 -2.48
CA PRO A 17 -7.41 26.46 -3.83
C PRO A 17 -6.78 25.50 -4.86
N PRO A 18 -7.49 25.18 -5.95
CA PRO A 18 -6.95 24.32 -7.00
C PRO A 18 -5.64 24.91 -7.53
N ALA A 19 -4.64 24.03 -7.74
CA ALA A 19 -3.40 24.44 -8.39
C ALA A 19 -3.70 24.94 -9.82
N PRO A 20 -2.98 25.94 -10.32
CA PRO A 20 -3.04 26.26 -11.73
C PRO A 20 -2.63 25.02 -12.54
N VAL A 21 -3.45 24.64 -13.52
CA VAL A 21 -3.19 23.46 -14.37
C VAL A 21 -1.93 23.75 -15.19
N SER A 22 -0.82 23.14 -14.80
CA SER A 22 0.40 23.12 -15.61
C SER A 22 0.29 21.97 -16.60
N THR A 23 -0.13 22.25 -17.81
CA THR A 23 -0.40 21.24 -18.85
C THR A 23 0.85 20.63 -19.50
N SER A 24 2.06 21.01 -19.11
CA SER A 24 3.30 20.56 -19.77
C SER A 24 4.50 20.29 -18.87
N ALA A 25 4.43 20.51 -17.57
CA ALA A 25 5.55 20.28 -16.67
C ALA A 25 5.74 18.77 -16.43
N LYS A 26 6.95 18.26 -16.69
CA LYS A 26 7.32 16.88 -16.36
C LYS A 26 7.48 16.66 -14.85
N ILE A 27 7.72 17.71 -14.13
CA ILE A 27 7.93 17.75 -12.67
C ILE A 27 7.15 18.94 -12.12
N THR A 28 6.40 18.71 -11.05
CA THR A 28 5.76 19.80 -10.28
C THR A 28 6.36 19.89 -8.89
N GLU A 29 6.20 21.02 -8.23
CA GLU A 29 6.56 21.22 -6.83
C GLU A 29 5.29 21.30 -6.00
N GLU A 30 5.12 20.31 -5.09
CA GLU A 30 3.87 20.14 -4.37
C GLU A 30 4.09 20.27 -2.86
N PRO A 31 3.26 21.07 -2.16
CA PRO A 31 3.36 21.25 -0.71
C PRO A 31 2.86 20.02 0.03
N VAL A 32 3.50 19.76 1.17
CA VAL A 32 2.99 18.85 2.19
C VAL A 32 1.76 19.49 2.85
N ILE A 33 0.62 18.85 2.77
CA ILE A 33 -0.66 19.36 3.27
C ILE A 33 -1.19 18.60 4.50
N TRP A 34 -0.57 17.47 4.82
CA TRP A 34 -0.94 16.64 5.97
C TRP A 34 0.21 15.69 6.32
N LEU A 35 0.37 15.40 7.62
CA LEU A 35 1.36 14.46 8.18
C LEU A 35 0.70 13.64 9.28
N HIS A 36 1.02 12.34 9.31
CA HIS A 36 0.65 11.45 10.40
C HIS A 36 1.82 10.54 10.78
N ARG A 37 2.10 10.44 12.07
CA ARG A 37 3.14 9.55 12.61
C ARG A 37 2.46 8.39 13.33
N TRP A 38 2.59 7.20 12.76
CA TRP A 38 2.09 5.95 13.36
C TRP A 38 2.94 5.53 14.57
N ASN A 39 4.25 5.69 14.45
CA ASN A 39 5.24 5.50 15.49
C ASN A 39 6.50 6.34 15.16
N PRO A 40 7.58 6.34 15.97
CA PRO A 40 8.78 7.15 15.71
C PRO A 40 9.46 6.89 14.34
N ALA A 41 9.26 5.70 13.77
CA ALA A 41 9.87 5.29 12.51
C ALA A 41 8.90 5.18 11.34
N LEU A 42 7.60 5.23 11.56
CA LEU A 42 6.59 4.97 10.54
C LEU A 42 5.67 6.18 10.39
N MET A 43 5.56 6.71 9.19
CA MET A 43 4.74 7.89 8.93
C MET A 43 4.02 7.84 7.59
N SER A 44 2.96 8.62 7.50
CA SER A 44 2.29 8.98 6.25
C SER A 44 2.30 10.49 6.07
N PHE A 45 2.31 10.91 4.81
CA PHE A 45 2.15 12.32 4.47
C PHE A 45 1.37 12.47 3.17
N ARG A 46 0.74 13.64 3.00
CA ARG A 46 0.01 13.99 1.77
C ARG A 46 0.66 15.19 1.12
N LEU A 47 0.84 15.09 -0.18
CA LEU A 47 1.16 16.21 -1.06
C LEU A 47 -0.12 16.67 -1.74
N ARG A 48 -0.23 17.96 -2.05
CA ARG A 48 -1.23 18.41 -3.00
C ARG A 48 -1.02 17.64 -4.32
N ARG A 49 -2.11 17.27 -4.97
CA ARG A 49 -2.07 16.59 -6.25
C ARG A 49 -2.34 17.57 -7.38
N ASP A 50 -1.47 17.62 -8.38
CA ASP A 50 -1.76 18.29 -9.64
C ASP A 50 -2.99 17.61 -10.29
N PRO A 51 -4.00 18.36 -10.75
CA PRO A 51 -5.20 17.78 -11.39
C PRO A 51 -4.89 16.92 -12.63
N GLY A 52 -3.77 17.17 -13.32
CA GLY A 52 -3.30 16.37 -14.46
C GLY A 52 -2.60 15.06 -14.07
N TYR A 53 -2.33 14.84 -12.77
CA TYR A 53 -1.69 13.60 -12.31
C TYR A 53 -2.69 12.45 -12.25
N ILE A 54 -2.72 11.63 -13.29
CA ILE A 54 -3.66 10.49 -13.42
C ILE A 54 -2.90 9.20 -13.17
N PHE A 55 -3.36 8.38 -12.24
CA PHE A 55 -2.74 7.10 -11.89
C PHE A 55 -3.78 5.99 -11.70
N VAL A 56 -3.32 4.75 -11.72
CA VAL A 56 -4.11 3.56 -11.42
C VAL A 56 -3.71 3.05 -10.03
N PRO A 57 -4.66 2.61 -9.17
CA PRO A 57 -4.35 2.02 -7.87
C PRO A 57 -3.29 0.93 -7.95
N GLY A 58 -2.27 1.05 -7.09
CA GLY A 58 -1.12 0.15 -7.09
C GLY A 58 0.12 0.67 -7.81
N GLN A 59 0.03 1.82 -8.50
CA GLN A 59 1.19 2.50 -9.06
C GLN A 59 1.97 3.27 -7.98
N PHE A 60 3.21 3.65 -8.31
CA PHE A 60 4.05 4.50 -7.49
C PHE A 60 4.35 5.84 -8.20
N ALA A 61 4.68 6.85 -7.41
CA ALA A 61 5.22 8.12 -7.87
C ALA A 61 6.72 8.18 -7.58
N ARG A 62 7.47 8.87 -8.45
CA ARG A 62 8.82 9.34 -8.12
C ARG A 62 8.70 10.72 -7.50
N ILE A 63 9.16 10.83 -6.26
CA ILE A 63 9.16 12.09 -5.49
C ILE A 63 10.60 12.49 -5.18
N GLY A 64 10.86 13.79 -5.20
CA GLY A 64 12.20 14.35 -5.12
C GLY A 64 12.35 15.38 -4.02
N LEU A 65 13.51 15.37 -3.38
CA LEU A 65 13.97 16.39 -2.42
C LEU A 65 15.11 17.18 -3.02
N VAL A 66 14.95 18.48 -3.10
CA VAL A 66 16.01 19.38 -3.54
C VAL A 66 16.95 19.64 -2.38
N LYS A 67 18.23 19.32 -2.57
CA LYS A 67 19.32 19.60 -1.62
C LYS A 67 19.75 21.07 -1.68
N ASN A 68 20.48 21.52 -0.67
CA ASN A 68 21.06 22.87 -0.65
C ASN A 68 22.03 23.16 -1.82
N ASN A 69 22.61 22.13 -2.41
CA ASN A 69 23.51 22.26 -3.58
C ASN A 69 22.75 22.25 -4.93
N GLY A 70 21.43 22.20 -4.92
CA GLY A 70 20.55 22.15 -6.10
C GLY A 70 20.33 20.76 -6.69
N GLU A 71 21.00 19.72 -6.20
CA GLU A 71 20.72 18.34 -6.61
C GLU A 71 19.40 17.84 -6.05
N THR A 72 18.67 17.02 -6.80
CA THR A 72 17.45 16.36 -6.34
C THR A 72 17.69 14.88 -6.06
N ILE A 73 17.36 14.46 -4.85
CA ILE A 73 17.32 13.04 -4.49
C ILE A 73 15.93 12.51 -4.85
N TRP A 74 15.86 11.57 -5.77
CA TRP A 74 14.62 10.93 -6.20
C TRP A 74 14.42 9.57 -5.53
N ARG A 75 13.18 9.30 -5.10
CA ARG A 75 12.76 7.98 -4.62
C ARG A 75 11.37 7.64 -5.14
N ALA A 76 11.18 6.35 -5.35
CA ALA A 76 9.87 5.79 -5.71
C ALA A 76 9.11 5.39 -4.45
N TYR A 77 7.85 5.80 -4.36
CA TYR A 77 6.93 5.40 -3.30
C TYR A 77 5.57 5.06 -3.88
N SER A 78 5.02 3.91 -3.48
CA SER A 78 3.66 3.54 -3.86
C SER A 78 2.66 4.55 -3.35
N ILE A 79 1.69 4.88 -4.19
CA ILE A 79 0.63 5.82 -3.90
C ILE A 79 -0.39 5.11 -3.00
N VAL A 80 -0.74 5.75 -1.89
CA VAL A 80 -1.74 5.28 -0.92
C VAL A 80 -3.13 5.81 -1.26
N SER A 81 -3.20 7.03 -1.77
CA SER A 81 -4.47 7.68 -2.16
C SER A 81 -5.17 6.93 -3.30
N ALA A 82 -6.50 7.04 -3.34
CA ALA A 82 -7.29 6.57 -4.48
C ALA A 82 -7.32 7.62 -5.62
N PRO A 83 -7.62 7.21 -6.86
CA PRO A 83 -7.66 8.13 -8.01
C PRO A 83 -8.65 9.29 -7.89
N HIS A 84 -9.69 9.16 -7.08
CA HIS A 84 -10.68 10.22 -6.86
C HIS A 84 -10.28 11.23 -5.77
N GLU A 85 -9.23 10.94 -4.98
CA GLU A 85 -8.75 11.84 -3.93
C GLU A 85 -7.90 12.98 -4.52
N LEU A 86 -7.99 14.17 -3.94
CA LEU A 86 -7.35 15.39 -4.46
C LEU A 86 -5.91 15.59 -3.94
N PHE A 87 -5.30 14.54 -3.39
CA PHE A 87 -3.94 14.53 -2.86
C PHE A 87 -3.21 13.25 -3.27
N LEU A 88 -1.89 13.27 -3.18
CA LEU A 88 -1.04 12.09 -3.23
C LEU A 88 -0.61 11.75 -1.82
N GLU A 89 -0.99 10.59 -1.33
CA GLU A 89 -0.60 10.09 -0.01
C GLU A 89 0.49 9.03 -0.15
N PHE A 90 1.46 9.08 0.76
CA PHE A 90 2.58 8.15 0.83
C PHE A 90 2.74 7.60 2.24
N PHE A 91 3.17 6.35 2.33
CA PHE A 91 3.41 5.64 3.58
C PHE A 91 4.84 5.10 3.59
N LEU A 92 5.65 5.49 4.56
CA LEU A 92 7.07 5.19 4.56
C LEU A 92 7.65 4.90 5.94
N LEU A 93 8.74 4.14 5.92
CA LEU A 93 9.61 3.97 7.08
C LEU A 93 10.70 5.05 7.06
N VAL A 94 10.81 5.80 8.15
CA VAL A 94 11.88 6.76 8.37
C VAL A 94 13.12 6.01 8.82
N VAL A 95 14.09 5.88 7.93
CA VAL A 95 15.40 5.28 8.24
C VAL A 95 16.35 6.40 8.67
N PRO A 96 16.87 6.43 9.90
CA PRO A 96 17.68 7.54 10.42
C PRO A 96 18.92 7.85 9.57
N THR A 97 19.54 6.83 8.98
CA THR A 97 20.71 6.95 8.09
C THR A 97 20.37 7.13 6.63
N GLY A 98 19.06 7.05 6.27
CA GLY A 98 18.60 7.20 4.91
C GLY A 98 18.55 8.67 4.49
N GLU A 99 19.31 9.04 3.48
CA GLU A 99 19.45 10.43 3.01
C GLU A 99 18.08 11.08 2.70
N PHE A 100 17.16 10.35 2.08
CA PHE A 100 15.83 10.85 1.75
C PHE A 100 14.85 10.77 2.94
N SER A 101 14.66 9.60 3.50
CA SER A 101 13.61 9.38 4.52
C SER A 101 13.89 10.10 5.84
N SER A 102 15.18 10.32 6.20
CA SER A 102 15.52 11.14 7.36
C SER A 102 15.15 12.62 7.18
N CYS A 103 15.17 13.13 5.96
CA CYS A 103 14.69 14.49 5.65
C CYS A 103 13.16 14.54 5.74
N VAL A 104 12.46 13.60 5.08
CA VAL A 104 10.99 13.49 5.15
C VAL A 104 10.51 13.34 6.59
N GLY A 105 11.26 12.61 7.42
CA GLY A 105 10.98 12.46 8.84
C GLY A 105 11.00 13.77 9.65
N ARG A 106 11.52 14.88 9.10
CA ARG A 106 11.55 16.21 9.72
C ARG A 106 10.59 17.20 9.08
N PHE A 107 9.78 16.77 8.13
CA PHE A 107 8.85 17.64 7.43
C PHE A 107 7.80 18.26 8.33
N ASN A 108 7.39 19.46 7.93
CA ASN A 108 6.25 20.20 8.44
C ASN A 108 5.23 20.42 7.31
N ILE A 109 4.02 20.76 7.68
CA ILE A 109 3.01 21.21 6.71
C ILE A 109 3.53 22.51 6.06
N GLY A 110 3.47 22.54 4.72
CA GLY A 110 3.98 23.65 3.91
C GLY A 110 5.37 23.39 3.28
N ASP A 111 6.14 22.42 3.79
CA ASP A 111 7.37 21.99 3.10
C ASP A 111 7.01 21.43 1.71
N THR A 112 7.91 21.57 0.74
CA THR A 112 7.65 21.18 -0.65
C THR A 112 8.46 20.00 -1.11
N MET A 113 7.90 19.23 -2.04
CA MET A 113 8.57 18.13 -2.75
C MET A 113 8.33 18.22 -4.24
N GLN A 114 9.33 17.80 -5.01
CA GLN A 114 9.13 17.58 -6.44
C GLN A 114 8.39 16.27 -6.69
N VAL A 115 7.46 16.28 -7.63
CA VAL A 115 6.71 15.11 -8.09
C VAL A 115 6.88 14.96 -9.60
N GLU A 116 7.40 13.80 -10.04
CA GLU A 116 7.47 13.47 -11.46
C GLU A 116 6.06 13.13 -11.97
N GLN A 117 5.58 13.85 -13.00
CA GLN A 117 4.19 13.80 -13.48
C GLN A 117 3.86 12.55 -14.32
N MET A 118 4.59 11.47 -14.12
CA MET A 118 4.36 10.19 -14.77
C MET A 118 4.36 9.07 -13.73
N PRO A 119 3.18 8.59 -13.28
CA PRO A 119 3.08 7.45 -12.39
C PRO A 119 3.61 6.20 -13.07
N GLN A 120 4.22 5.32 -12.30
CA GLN A 120 4.88 4.11 -12.78
C GLN A 120 4.43 2.91 -11.95
N GLY A 121 4.87 1.70 -12.35
CA GLY A 121 4.55 0.48 -11.63
C GLY A 121 3.53 -0.40 -12.33
N PHE A 122 3.59 -1.67 -11.99
CA PHE A 122 2.78 -2.70 -12.62
C PHE A 122 1.98 -3.53 -11.61
N LEU A 123 1.98 -3.15 -10.35
CA LEU A 123 1.21 -3.82 -9.31
C LEU A 123 -0.27 -3.35 -9.36
N THR A 124 -0.93 -3.56 -10.48
CA THR A 124 -2.32 -3.13 -10.70
C THR A 124 -3.24 -4.31 -10.95
N VAL A 125 -4.48 -4.23 -10.46
CA VAL A 125 -5.49 -5.29 -10.61
C VAL A 125 -5.84 -5.54 -12.08
N ASP A 126 -5.74 -4.52 -12.94
CA ASP A 126 -6.03 -4.63 -14.37
C ASP A 126 -5.09 -5.58 -15.13
N ARG A 127 -3.98 -5.95 -14.53
CA ARG A 127 -3.08 -6.95 -15.11
C ARG A 127 -3.64 -8.37 -15.05
N PHE A 128 -4.56 -8.65 -14.14
CA PHE A 128 -5.32 -9.90 -14.19
C PHE A 128 -6.37 -9.76 -15.29
N ARG A 129 -6.23 -10.56 -16.34
CA ARG A 129 -7.20 -10.56 -17.43
C ARG A 129 -8.54 -11.08 -16.93
N GLN A 130 -9.58 -10.26 -17.05
CA GLN A 130 -10.96 -10.59 -16.73
C GLN A 130 -11.12 -11.27 -15.35
N PRO A 131 -10.71 -10.61 -14.27
CA PRO A 131 -11.03 -11.13 -12.95
C PRO A 131 -12.55 -11.16 -12.81
N GLY A 132 -13.07 -12.27 -12.31
CA GLY A 132 -14.51 -12.48 -12.10
C GLY A 132 -14.78 -12.71 -10.61
N ARG A 133 -16.05 -12.59 -10.22
CA ARG A 133 -16.48 -12.79 -8.83
C ARG A 133 -16.27 -14.22 -8.30
N GLU A 134 -15.99 -15.16 -9.16
CA GLU A 134 -15.53 -16.50 -8.82
C GLU A 134 -14.08 -16.54 -8.35
N GLN A 135 -13.31 -15.44 -8.49
CA GLN A 135 -11.91 -15.36 -8.10
C GLN A 135 -11.72 -14.65 -6.76
N ASP A 136 -10.61 -15.00 -6.10
CA ASP A 136 -10.20 -14.48 -4.81
C ASP A 136 -8.89 -13.71 -4.97
N LEU A 137 -8.84 -12.47 -4.48
CA LEU A 137 -7.66 -11.62 -4.52
C LEU A 137 -6.91 -11.69 -3.19
N TRP A 138 -5.68 -12.16 -3.22
CA TRP A 138 -4.77 -12.20 -2.08
C TRP A 138 -3.75 -11.07 -2.18
N LEU A 139 -3.88 -10.08 -1.32
CA LEU A 139 -3.00 -8.93 -1.18
C LEU A 139 -2.03 -9.22 -0.03
N ILE A 140 -0.79 -9.56 -0.32
CA ILE A 140 0.20 -9.97 0.68
C ILE A 140 1.27 -8.90 0.85
N ALA A 141 1.31 -8.29 2.03
CA ALA A 141 2.17 -7.16 2.35
C ALA A 141 3.08 -7.41 3.54
N THR A 142 4.26 -6.79 3.51
CA THR A 142 5.08 -6.57 4.71
C THR A 142 5.33 -5.08 4.90
N GLY A 143 5.06 -4.57 6.12
CA GLY A 143 5.31 -3.17 6.47
C GLY A 143 4.66 -2.18 5.50
N THR A 144 5.47 -1.26 4.97
CA THR A 144 4.99 -0.23 4.02
C THR A 144 4.59 -0.77 2.65
N GLY A 145 4.83 -2.05 2.34
CA GLY A 145 4.25 -2.73 1.19
C GLY A 145 2.72 -2.79 1.20
N LEU A 146 2.09 -2.36 2.30
CA LEU A 146 0.66 -2.13 2.40
C LEU A 146 0.16 -0.97 1.51
N ALA A 147 0.99 0.03 1.25
CA ALA A 147 0.60 1.26 0.56
C ALA A 147 -0.21 1.06 -0.74
N PRO A 148 0.25 0.28 -1.73
CA PRO A 148 -0.51 0.09 -2.97
C PRO A 148 -1.86 -0.58 -2.75
N TYR A 149 -2.00 -1.39 -1.72
CA TYR A 149 -3.24 -2.09 -1.41
C TYR A 149 -4.28 -1.18 -0.76
N ILE A 150 -3.86 -0.19 0.03
CA ILE A 150 -4.78 0.83 0.54
C ILE A 150 -5.38 1.62 -0.63
N SER A 151 -4.56 2.04 -1.59
CA SER A 151 -5.03 2.70 -2.82
C SER A 151 -6.09 1.89 -3.55
N MET A 152 -5.87 0.58 -3.70
CA MET A 152 -6.83 -0.34 -4.32
C MET A 152 -8.11 -0.47 -3.50
N LEU A 153 -8.00 -0.60 -2.18
CA LEU A 153 -9.15 -0.80 -1.29
C LEU A 153 -9.99 0.45 -1.09
N ARG A 154 -9.41 1.64 -1.27
CA ARG A 154 -10.15 2.91 -1.32
C ARG A 154 -10.93 3.10 -2.65
N ASP A 155 -10.67 2.29 -3.67
CA ASP A 155 -11.36 2.31 -4.95
C ASP A 155 -12.44 1.22 -4.99
N ASP A 156 -13.69 1.61 -5.15
CA ASP A 156 -14.85 0.70 -5.28
C ASP A 156 -14.69 -0.36 -6.38
N ALA A 157 -13.86 -0.08 -7.37
CA ALA A 157 -13.71 -0.97 -8.52
C ALA A 157 -13.16 -2.35 -8.14
N VAL A 158 -12.21 -2.43 -7.20
CA VAL A 158 -11.62 -3.72 -6.78
C VAL A 158 -12.66 -4.61 -6.08
N TRP A 159 -13.53 -4.00 -5.26
CA TRP A 159 -14.56 -4.72 -4.51
C TRP A 159 -15.62 -5.38 -5.39
N LYS A 160 -15.86 -4.82 -6.57
CA LYS A 160 -16.84 -5.35 -7.55
C LYS A 160 -16.26 -6.50 -8.40
N ARG A 161 -14.93 -6.65 -8.42
CA ARG A 161 -14.22 -7.54 -9.36
C ARG A 161 -13.96 -8.95 -8.82
N PHE A 162 -13.95 -9.15 -7.49
CA PHE A 162 -13.61 -10.42 -6.85
C PHE A 162 -14.74 -10.90 -5.94
N GLY A 163 -14.73 -12.20 -5.61
CA GLY A 163 -15.64 -12.78 -4.61
C GLY A 163 -15.12 -12.55 -3.19
N ASN A 164 -13.80 -12.76 -3.00
CA ASN A 164 -13.11 -12.46 -1.76
C ASN A 164 -11.89 -11.58 -2.02
N ILE A 165 -11.59 -10.70 -1.06
CA ILE A 165 -10.32 -9.98 -0.97
C ILE A 165 -9.70 -10.35 0.39
N VAL A 166 -8.55 -11.00 0.35
CA VAL A 166 -7.78 -11.38 1.54
C VAL A 166 -6.56 -10.47 1.63
N LEU A 167 -6.54 -9.58 2.60
CA LEU A 167 -5.37 -8.78 2.91
C LEU A 167 -4.57 -9.45 4.02
N VAL A 168 -3.33 -9.83 3.73
CA VAL A 168 -2.36 -10.34 4.72
C VAL A 168 -1.33 -9.26 4.97
N LEU A 169 -1.30 -8.69 6.16
CA LEU A 169 -0.30 -7.71 6.58
C LEU A 169 0.62 -8.31 7.63
N SER A 170 1.91 -8.40 7.32
CA SER A 170 2.94 -8.82 8.25
C SER A 170 3.79 -7.65 8.72
N VAL A 171 3.90 -7.52 10.02
CA VAL A 171 4.75 -6.52 10.68
C VAL A 171 5.60 -7.18 11.76
N ARG A 172 6.56 -6.43 12.31
CA ARG A 172 7.37 -6.92 13.43
C ARG A 172 6.62 -6.86 14.74
N GLU A 173 6.06 -5.71 15.04
CA GLU A 173 5.43 -5.39 16.32
C GLU A 173 4.06 -4.72 16.09
N ARG A 174 3.20 -4.74 17.09
CA ARG A 174 1.82 -4.21 16.99
C ARG A 174 1.78 -2.71 16.63
N HIS A 175 2.75 -1.94 17.06
CA HIS A 175 2.80 -0.51 16.77
C HIS A 175 3.18 -0.20 15.31
N ASP A 176 3.59 -1.21 14.52
CA ASP A 176 3.83 -1.09 13.08
C ASP A 176 2.55 -1.32 12.24
N LEU A 177 1.43 -1.64 12.86
CA LEU A 177 0.13 -1.85 12.20
C LEU A 177 -0.53 -0.51 11.84
N GLY A 178 0.01 0.17 10.82
CA GLY A 178 -0.63 1.36 10.27
C GLY A 178 -1.93 1.05 9.53
N TYR A 179 -2.84 2.03 9.46
CA TYR A 179 -4.12 1.98 8.72
C TYR A 179 -5.13 0.90 9.17
N THR A 180 -4.92 0.23 10.29
CA THR A 180 -5.81 -0.87 10.72
C THR A 180 -7.26 -0.40 10.87
N GLU A 181 -7.49 0.72 11.57
CA GLU A 181 -8.84 1.27 11.78
C GLU A 181 -9.52 1.67 10.46
N GLU A 182 -8.76 2.26 9.54
CA GLU A 182 -9.28 2.60 8.22
C GLU A 182 -9.65 1.35 7.41
N LEU A 183 -8.80 0.32 7.43
CA LEU A 183 -9.07 -0.94 6.74
C LEU A 183 -10.30 -1.66 7.31
N GLU A 184 -10.49 -1.65 8.62
CA GLU A 184 -11.67 -2.21 9.28
C GLU A 184 -12.93 -1.42 8.93
N LYS A 185 -12.84 -0.09 8.83
CA LYS A 185 -13.93 0.76 8.36
C LYS A 185 -14.28 0.50 6.90
N LEU A 186 -13.29 0.47 6.02
CA LEU A 186 -13.49 0.15 4.60
C LEU A 186 -14.18 -1.21 4.42
N ALA A 187 -13.78 -2.20 5.22
CA ALA A 187 -14.42 -3.51 5.24
C ALA A 187 -15.90 -3.39 5.61
N ALA A 188 -16.23 -2.65 6.66
CA ALA A 188 -17.60 -2.46 7.12
C ALA A 188 -18.46 -1.71 6.08
N ASP A 189 -17.90 -0.67 5.44
CA ASP A 189 -18.59 0.14 4.43
C ASP A 189 -18.93 -0.66 3.15
N HIS A 190 -18.19 -1.76 2.89
CA HIS A 190 -18.38 -2.61 1.70
C HIS A 190 -19.18 -3.90 1.99
N VAL A 191 -19.77 -4.06 3.18
CA VAL A 191 -20.66 -5.19 3.50
C VAL A 191 -22.01 -4.98 2.80
N ARG A 192 -22.07 -5.29 1.52
CA ARG A 192 -23.31 -5.21 0.70
C ARG A 192 -23.28 -6.20 -0.45
N GLU A 193 -24.45 -6.53 -0.95
CA GLU A 193 -24.59 -7.42 -2.09
C GLU A 193 -23.80 -6.87 -3.31
N GLY A 194 -23.16 -7.77 -4.03
CA GLY A 194 -22.36 -7.41 -5.20
C GLY A 194 -20.92 -6.97 -4.90
N MET A 195 -20.51 -6.85 -3.63
CA MET A 195 -19.14 -6.56 -3.24
C MET A 195 -18.38 -7.81 -2.79
N ALA A 196 -17.05 -7.76 -2.85
CA ALA A 196 -16.19 -8.81 -2.34
C ALA A 196 -16.31 -8.92 -0.81
N LYS A 197 -16.21 -10.14 -0.28
CA LYS A 197 -16.01 -10.33 1.15
C LYS A 197 -14.57 -10.00 1.50
N PHE A 198 -14.37 -9.21 2.55
CA PHE A 198 -13.05 -8.80 2.99
C PHE A 198 -12.58 -9.64 4.19
N HIS A 199 -11.34 -10.10 4.12
CA HIS A 199 -10.69 -10.88 5.15
C HIS A 199 -9.35 -10.21 5.48
N PHE A 200 -9.19 -9.70 6.69
CA PHE A 200 -7.97 -9.04 7.12
C PHE A 200 -7.18 -9.94 8.08
N VAL A 201 -6.10 -10.52 7.58
CA VAL A 201 -5.19 -11.38 8.34
C VAL A 201 -3.97 -10.56 8.76
N LYS A 202 -3.87 -10.29 10.05
CA LYS A 202 -2.71 -9.61 10.67
C LYS A 202 -1.71 -10.67 11.15
N THR A 203 -0.41 -10.48 10.86
CA THR A 203 0.64 -11.38 11.37
C THR A 203 1.77 -10.56 12.02
N LEU A 204 2.27 -11.00 13.15
CA LEU A 204 3.36 -10.38 13.87
C LEU A 204 4.53 -11.36 14.02
N THR A 205 5.76 -10.87 13.84
CA THR A 205 6.96 -11.74 13.91
C THR A 205 7.73 -11.62 15.20
N ARG A 206 7.53 -10.56 15.99
CA ARG A 206 8.27 -10.27 17.23
C ARG A 206 7.36 -9.91 18.40
N ASP A 207 6.08 -9.83 18.17
CA ASP A 207 5.07 -9.48 19.16
C ASP A 207 3.86 -10.41 19.04
N THR A 208 2.94 -10.35 19.99
CA THR A 208 1.67 -11.09 19.97
C THR A 208 0.51 -10.12 20.11
N LEU A 209 -0.55 -10.35 19.33
CA LEU A 209 -1.76 -9.55 19.36
C LEU A 209 -2.97 -10.49 19.26
N HIS A 210 -3.95 -10.31 20.12
CA HIS A 210 -5.19 -11.09 20.04
C HIS A 210 -5.85 -10.92 18.65
N GLY A 211 -6.24 -12.01 18.03
CA GLY A 211 -6.82 -12.01 16.67
C GLY A 211 -5.79 -11.85 15.54
N ALA A 212 -4.49 -11.92 15.84
CA ALA A 212 -3.45 -11.95 14.81
C ALA A 212 -2.65 -13.26 14.91
N LEU A 213 -2.11 -13.70 13.78
CA LEU A 213 -1.21 -14.85 13.73
C LEU A 213 0.21 -14.43 14.20
N HIS A 214 0.94 -15.37 14.78
CA HIS A 214 2.35 -15.18 15.13
C HIS A 214 3.24 -15.98 14.18
N GLY A 215 4.15 -15.30 13.48
CA GLY A 215 5.11 -15.93 12.58
C GLY A 215 5.32 -15.21 11.27
N ARG A 216 6.23 -15.76 10.47
CA ARG A 216 6.49 -15.25 9.11
C ARG A 216 5.43 -15.75 8.14
N ILE A 217 5.04 -14.92 7.17
CA ILE A 217 4.00 -15.24 6.16
C ILE A 217 4.28 -16.56 5.44
N ASN A 218 5.52 -16.82 5.04
CA ASN A 218 5.90 -18.04 4.35
C ASN A 218 5.60 -19.31 5.18
N THR A 219 5.98 -19.31 6.46
CA THR A 219 5.71 -20.42 7.38
C THR A 219 4.22 -20.61 7.61
N LEU A 220 3.49 -19.49 7.76
CA LEU A 220 2.03 -19.50 7.93
C LEU A 220 1.30 -19.98 6.66
N LEU A 221 1.84 -19.70 5.48
CA LEU A 221 1.32 -20.26 4.24
C LEU A 221 1.57 -21.78 4.16
N GLU A 222 2.80 -22.23 4.48
CA GLU A 222 3.17 -23.64 4.41
C GLU A 222 2.32 -24.50 5.35
N SER A 223 2.02 -23.99 6.55
CA SER A 223 1.18 -24.68 7.54
C SER A 223 -0.32 -24.64 7.26
N GLY A 224 -0.79 -23.83 6.28
CA GLY A 224 -2.21 -23.59 6.03
C GLY A 224 -2.85 -22.53 6.91
N ALA A 225 -2.14 -22.00 7.91
CA ALA A 225 -2.69 -21.06 8.90
C ALA A 225 -3.22 -19.76 8.28
N LEU A 226 -2.68 -19.31 7.14
CA LEU A 226 -3.22 -18.14 6.42
C LEU A 226 -4.60 -18.44 5.83
N GLU A 227 -4.76 -19.62 5.22
CA GLU A 227 -5.99 -20.08 4.60
C GLU A 227 -7.08 -20.28 5.67
N ASP A 228 -6.73 -20.95 6.77
CA ASP A 228 -7.62 -21.16 7.90
C ASP A 228 -8.07 -19.84 8.52
N SER A 229 -7.14 -18.90 8.75
CA SER A 229 -7.44 -17.59 9.34
C SER A 229 -8.31 -16.73 8.43
N ALA A 230 -8.10 -16.80 7.12
CA ALA A 230 -8.91 -16.09 6.14
C ALA A 230 -10.26 -16.76 5.88
N GLY A 231 -10.39 -18.06 6.15
CA GLY A 231 -11.54 -18.87 5.72
C GLY A 231 -11.65 -18.99 4.20
N VAL A 232 -10.53 -18.82 3.48
CA VAL A 232 -10.46 -18.87 2.01
C VAL A 232 -9.34 -19.80 1.59
N MET A 233 -9.68 -20.91 0.94
CA MET A 233 -8.72 -21.91 0.50
C MET A 233 -8.07 -21.49 -0.81
N LEU A 234 -6.77 -21.76 -0.96
CA LEU A 234 -6.04 -21.53 -2.20
C LEU A 234 -6.43 -22.53 -3.29
N SER A 235 -6.66 -22.00 -4.48
CA SER A 235 -7.00 -22.77 -5.67
C SER A 235 -6.41 -22.10 -6.92
N ASP A 236 -5.82 -22.87 -7.81
CA ASP A 236 -5.26 -22.36 -9.08
C ASP A 236 -6.34 -21.73 -9.98
N ALA A 237 -7.55 -22.25 -9.94
CA ALA A 237 -8.67 -21.69 -10.67
C ALA A 237 -9.09 -20.31 -10.12
N ARG A 238 -9.07 -20.12 -8.80
CA ARG A 238 -9.66 -18.96 -8.13
C ARG A 238 -8.65 -17.92 -7.67
N SER A 239 -7.53 -18.33 -7.07
CA SER A 239 -6.65 -17.43 -6.35
C SER A 239 -5.78 -16.57 -7.26
N ARG A 240 -5.72 -15.28 -6.96
CA ARG A 240 -4.86 -14.27 -7.60
C ARG A 240 -4.07 -13.57 -6.50
N PHE A 241 -2.77 -13.42 -6.70
CA PHE A 241 -1.84 -12.92 -5.69
C PHE A 241 -1.16 -11.64 -6.14
N MET A 242 -1.12 -10.69 -5.25
CA MET A 242 -0.28 -9.50 -5.36
C MET A 242 0.66 -9.49 -4.15
N LEU A 243 1.97 -9.46 -4.39
CA LEU A 243 3.00 -9.51 -3.35
C LEU A 243 3.76 -8.19 -3.35
N CYS A 244 3.84 -7.53 -2.19
CA CYS A 244 4.55 -6.25 -2.05
C CYS A 244 5.25 -6.13 -0.69
N GLY A 245 6.44 -5.54 -0.68
CA GLY A 245 7.21 -5.27 0.53
C GLY A 245 8.63 -5.81 0.51
N ASN A 246 9.06 -6.43 1.60
CA ASN A 246 10.42 -6.94 1.74
C ASN A 246 10.80 -7.93 0.60
N PRO A 247 11.91 -7.70 -0.12
CA PRO A 247 12.31 -8.54 -1.26
C PRO A 247 12.50 -10.01 -0.91
N GLU A 248 13.02 -10.35 0.27
CA GLU A 248 13.19 -11.73 0.72
C GLU A 248 11.82 -12.41 0.89
N MET A 249 10.84 -11.70 1.47
CA MET A 249 9.47 -12.21 1.60
C MET A 249 8.85 -12.43 0.23
N VAL A 250 8.94 -11.46 -0.67
CA VAL A 250 8.36 -11.54 -2.02
C VAL A 250 8.95 -12.73 -2.78
N GLU A 251 10.27 -12.91 -2.74
CA GLU A 251 10.95 -14.00 -3.44
C GLU A 251 10.58 -15.37 -2.84
N THR A 252 10.54 -15.48 -1.51
CA THR A 252 10.17 -16.74 -0.83
C THR A 252 8.72 -17.11 -1.12
N MET A 253 7.80 -16.16 -0.99
CA MET A 253 6.38 -16.38 -1.31
C MET A 253 6.17 -16.75 -2.77
N ARG A 254 6.88 -16.09 -3.70
CA ARG A 254 6.85 -16.42 -5.12
C ARG A 254 7.28 -17.86 -5.38
N LYS A 255 8.34 -18.34 -4.71
CA LYS A 255 8.81 -19.75 -4.83
C LYS A 255 7.78 -20.73 -4.29
N LEU A 256 7.24 -20.48 -3.11
CA LEU A 256 6.23 -21.32 -2.48
C LEU A 256 4.96 -21.44 -3.33
N LEU A 257 4.43 -20.31 -3.79
CA LEU A 257 3.25 -20.28 -4.65
C LEU A 257 3.50 -21.00 -5.98
N LYS A 258 4.69 -20.85 -6.59
CA LYS A 258 5.07 -21.59 -7.79
C LYS A 258 5.15 -23.10 -7.52
N GLY A 259 5.67 -23.51 -6.36
CA GLY A 259 5.69 -24.91 -5.93
C GLY A 259 4.29 -25.51 -5.77
N ARG A 260 3.27 -24.67 -5.47
CA ARG A 260 1.85 -25.06 -5.41
C ARG A 260 1.13 -24.96 -6.76
N GLY A 261 1.83 -24.74 -7.88
CA GLY A 261 1.27 -24.70 -9.24
C GLY A 261 0.84 -23.32 -9.73
N PHE A 262 0.96 -22.26 -8.93
CA PHE A 262 0.64 -20.90 -9.37
C PHE A 262 1.71 -20.31 -10.28
N ARG A 263 1.32 -19.58 -11.32
CA ARG A 263 2.22 -19.05 -12.34
C ARG A 263 2.32 -17.51 -12.22
N MET A 264 3.48 -16.97 -12.58
CA MET A 264 3.66 -15.53 -12.72
C MET A 264 2.73 -14.98 -13.79
N ASN A 265 2.09 -13.85 -13.50
CA ASN A 265 1.30 -13.12 -14.49
C ASN A 265 2.25 -12.30 -15.37
N ARG A 266 2.24 -12.55 -16.68
CA ARG A 266 3.04 -11.85 -17.68
C ARG A 266 2.15 -11.21 -18.73
N LYS A 267 2.67 -10.23 -19.47
CA LYS A 267 1.90 -9.49 -20.49
C LYS A 267 1.22 -10.42 -21.51
N LEU A 268 1.91 -11.46 -21.96
CA LEU A 268 1.42 -12.40 -22.99
C LEU A 268 0.91 -13.73 -22.39
N GLU A 269 1.23 -14.01 -21.13
CA GLU A 269 0.88 -15.25 -20.45
C GLU A 269 0.13 -14.92 -19.15
N PRO A 270 -1.20 -14.95 -19.15
CA PRO A 270 -1.99 -14.73 -17.92
C PRO A 270 -1.61 -15.75 -16.84
N GLY A 271 -1.42 -15.26 -15.65
CA GLY A 271 -1.04 -16.05 -14.49
C GLY A 271 -1.73 -15.55 -13.22
N HIS A 272 -1.25 -16.02 -12.10
CA HIS A 272 -1.87 -15.85 -10.80
C HIS A 272 -1.15 -14.82 -9.93
N ILE A 273 0.16 -14.57 -10.18
CA ILE A 273 1.05 -13.84 -9.27
C ILE A 273 1.57 -12.57 -9.93
N ILE A 274 1.36 -11.44 -9.30
CA ILE A 274 1.99 -10.15 -9.62
C ILE A 274 2.84 -9.76 -8.43
N VAL A 275 4.03 -9.22 -8.67
CA VAL A 275 4.96 -8.82 -7.61
C VAL A 275 5.49 -7.41 -7.84
N GLU A 276 5.74 -6.69 -6.75
CA GLU A 276 6.53 -5.48 -6.72
C GLU A 276 7.48 -5.53 -5.52
N ASN A 277 8.77 -5.37 -5.78
CA ASN A 277 9.78 -5.33 -4.73
C ASN A 277 10.00 -3.89 -4.30
N TYR A 278 10.01 -3.62 -3.01
CA TYR A 278 10.51 -2.37 -2.44
C TYR A 278 12.02 -2.50 -2.22
N TRP A 279 12.76 -1.41 -2.59
CA TRP A 279 14.22 -1.27 -2.61
C TRP A 279 15.00 -2.34 -3.37
#